data_3f09c4191ad2e19a460bdcdc8a01c76c
#
_entry.id   3f09c4191ad2e19a460bdcdc8a01c76c
#
_cell.length_a   1.000
_cell.length_b   1.000
_cell.length_c   1.000
_cell.angle_alpha   90.00
_cell.angle_beta   90.00
_cell.angle_gamma   90.00
#
_symmetry.space_group_name_H-M   'P 1'
#
loop_
_entity.id
_entity.type
_entity.pdbx_description
1 polymer ?
#
loop_
_entity_poly.entity_id
_entity_poly.type
_entity_poly.pdbx_seq_one_letter_code
_entity_poly.pdbx_strand_id
1 'polypeptide(L)'
;MSACRTVPWTDVLGTFAQEPMASLVQFLASPRYARSLFPCIAQETLLVGRTPDFAAGSGELRIRFDGELQQFTFTHLQRPDDPQPWTRECAAGEWRPVLERILHKRLQWFHEG
;
A
#
# COMPACT_ATOMS: atom_id res chain seq x y z
N MET A 1 -14.07 15.83 8.58
CA MET A 1 -12.87 15.13 8.14
C MET A 1 -13.26 13.76 7.63
N SER A 2 -13.05 13.52 6.37
CA SER A 2 -13.46 12.27 5.78
C SER A 2 -12.35 11.24 5.93
N ALA A 3 -12.65 10.14 6.58
CA ALA A 3 -11.78 8.98 6.56
C ALA A 3 -11.81 8.39 5.15
N CYS A 4 -10.70 7.88 4.68
CA CYS A 4 -10.65 7.16 3.43
C CYS A 4 -11.48 5.89 3.56
N ARG A 5 -12.37 5.67 2.60
CA ARG A 5 -13.21 4.48 2.62
C ARG A 5 -12.53 3.33 1.90
N THR A 6 -12.59 2.17 2.51
CA THR A 6 -12.13 0.95 1.86
C THR A 6 -12.97 0.69 0.61
N VAL A 7 -12.31 0.38 -0.49
CA VAL A 7 -12.96 0.02 -1.74
C VAL A 7 -12.59 -1.42 -2.10
N PRO A 8 -13.39 -2.09 -2.94
CA PRO A 8 -13.03 -3.44 -3.41
C PRO A 8 -11.73 -3.41 -4.20
N TRP A 9 -10.96 -4.50 -4.15
CA TRP A 9 -9.75 -4.61 -4.94
C TRP A 9 -10.01 -4.48 -6.44
N THR A 10 -11.19 -4.87 -6.90
CA THR A 10 -11.56 -4.69 -8.32
C THR A 10 -11.58 -3.21 -8.72
N ASP A 11 -12.02 -2.33 -7.82
CA ASP A 11 -12.00 -0.89 -8.08
C ASP A 11 -10.57 -0.36 -8.12
N VAL A 12 -9.71 -0.88 -7.24
CA VAL A 12 -8.29 -0.49 -7.21
C VAL A 12 -7.61 -0.91 -8.51
N LEU A 13 -7.87 -2.13 -8.99
CA LEU A 13 -7.33 -2.62 -10.24
C LEU A 13 -7.76 -1.75 -11.42
N GLY A 14 -9.01 -1.29 -11.41
CA GLY A 14 -9.51 -0.40 -12.46
C GLY A 14 -8.91 0.99 -12.41
N THR A 15 -8.61 1.49 -11.22
CA THR A 15 -8.03 2.82 -11.05
C THR A 15 -6.55 2.83 -11.43
N PHE A 16 -5.79 1.83 -11.00
CA PHE A 16 -4.37 1.73 -11.28
C PHE A 16 -4.12 0.72 -12.40
N ALA A 17 -4.62 1.05 -13.60
CA ALA A 17 -4.58 0.13 -14.73
C ALA A 17 -3.28 0.21 -15.53
N GLN A 18 -2.42 1.18 -15.24
CA GLN A 18 -1.17 1.36 -15.96
C GLN A 18 0.01 0.81 -15.17
N GLU A 19 0.95 0.23 -15.89
CA GLU A 19 2.17 -0.29 -15.28
C GLU A 19 3.10 0.87 -14.86
N PRO A 20 3.89 0.68 -13.82
CA PRO A 20 4.06 -0.55 -13.03
C PRO A 20 3.07 -0.70 -11.86
N MET A 21 2.21 0.29 -11.61
CA MET A 21 1.24 0.21 -10.51
C MET A 21 0.27 -0.95 -10.69
N ALA A 22 -0.13 -1.26 -11.92
CA ALA A 22 -1.06 -2.36 -12.17
C ALA A 22 -0.52 -3.69 -11.64
N SER A 23 0.75 -3.97 -11.89
CA SER A 23 1.37 -5.19 -11.38
C SER A 23 1.44 -5.23 -9.87
N LEU A 24 1.77 -4.10 -9.24
CA LEU A 24 1.84 -4.00 -7.79
C LEU A 24 0.45 -4.24 -7.17
N VAL A 25 -0.58 -3.64 -7.75
CA VAL A 25 -1.95 -3.81 -7.26
C VAL A 25 -2.39 -5.26 -7.42
N GLN A 26 -2.09 -5.90 -8.55
CA GLN A 26 -2.42 -7.31 -8.76
C GLN A 26 -1.74 -8.20 -7.72
N PHE A 27 -0.51 -7.88 -7.37
CA PHE A 27 0.22 -8.60 -6.34
C PHE A 27 -0.49 -8.52 -4.98
N LEU A 28 -0.92 -7.32 -4.58
CA LEU A 28 -1.62 -7.11 -3.32
C LEU A 28 -3.05 -7.65 -3.35
N ALA A 29 -3.67 -7.70 -4.53
CA ALA A 29 -5.03 -8.23 -4.68
C ALA A 29 -5.08 -9.75 -4.72
N SER A 30 -3.92 -10.42 -4.73
CA SER A 30 -3.89 -11.88 -4.68
C SER A 30 -4.49 -12.39 -3.37
N PRO A 31 -5.03 -13.63 -3.35
CA PRO A 31 -5.69 -14.13 -2.14
C PRO A 31 -4.82 -14.11 -0.89
N ARG A 32 -3.51 -14.24 -1.04
CA ARG A 32 -2.58 -14.23 0.09
C ARG A 32 -2.67 -12.91 0.88
N TYR A 33 -2.76 -11.79 0.16
CA TYR A 33 -2.75 -10.48 0.79
C TYR A 33 -4.12 -9.85 0.92
N ALA A 34 -4.98 -10.07 -0.07
CA ALA A 34 -6.28 -9.40 -0.13
C ALA A 34 -7.20 -9.77 1.04
N ARG A 35 -7.00 -10.94 1.63
CA ARG A 35 -7.81 -11.37 2.77
C ARG A 35 -7.56 -10.53 4.02
N SER A 36 -6.36 -9.98 4.16
CA SER A 36 -5.95 -9.28 5.37
C SER A 36 -5.71 -7.80 5.14
N LEU A 37 -5.75 -7.34 3.90
CA LEU A 37 -5.46 -5.96 3.55
C LEU A 37 -6.69 -5.28 2.98
N PHE A 38 -6.90 -4.03 3.38
CA PHE A 38 -8.03 -3.24 2.95
C PHE A 38 -7.50 -2.01 2.21
N PRO A 39 -7.80 -1.87 0.91
CA PRO A 39 -7.28 -0.76 0.13
C PRO A 39 -8.19 0.45 0.17
N CYS A 40 -7.59 1.61 0.00
CA CYS A 40 -8.29 2.87 -0.17
C CYS A 40 -7.53 3.70 -1.20
N ILE A 41 -8.25 4.47 -1.98
CA ILE A 41 -7.65 5.32 -3.01
C ILE A 41 -7.79 6.78 -2.61
N ALA A 42 -6.67 7.49 -2.54
CA ALA A 42 -6.64 8.91 -2.25
C ALA A 42 -5.84 9.59 -3.37
N GLN A 43 -6.55 10.12 -4.37
CA GLN A 43 -5.94 10.71 -5.55
C GLN A 43 -5.08 9.67 -6.27
N GLU A 44 -3.77 9.90 -6.37
CA GLU A 44 -2.86 8.99 -7.03
C GLU A 44 -2.14 8.05 -6.06
N THR A 45 -2.57 8.03 -4.81
CA THR A 45 -1.95 7.25 -3.76
C THR A 45 -2.84 6.07 -3.39
N LEU A 46 -2.25 4.89 -3.29
CA LEU A 46 -2.91 3.71 -2.77
C LEU A 46 -2.60 3.62 -1.28
N LEU A 47 -3.66 3.59 -0.46
CA LEU A 47 -3.52 3.38 0.97
C LEU A 47 -3.94 1.95 1.29
N VAL A 48 -3.14 1.27 2.11
CA VAL A 48 -3.41 -0.12 2.49
C VAL A 48 -3.36 -0.20 4.00
N GLY A 49 -4.41 -0.76 4.59
CA GLY A 49 -4.50 -0.94 6.03
C GLY A 49 -4.90 -2.36 6.39
N ARG A 50 -4.85 -2.68 7.66
CA ARG A 50 -5.24 -3.98 8.18
C ARG A 50 -6.68 -4.01 8.67
N THR A 51 -7.32 -2.86 8.72
CA THR A 51 -8.73 -2.75 9.12
C THR A 51 -9.50 -1.97 8.07
N PRO A 52 -10.79 -2.27 7.88
CA PRO A 52 -11.56 -1.62 6.81
C PRO A 52 -11.82 -0.14 7.03
N ASP A 53 -11.69 0.36 8.23
CA ASP A 53 -12.00 1.74 8.54
C ASP A 53 -10.77 2.63 8.72
N PHE A 54 -9.57 2.09 8.55
CA PHE A 54 -8.33 2.82 8.75
C PHE A 54 -8.31 3.54 10.11
N ALA A 55 -8.80 2.86 11.14
CA ALA A 55 -8.91 3.43 12.47
C ALA A 55 -7.53 3.80 13.04
N ALA A 56 -7.52 4.81 13.89
CA ALA A 56 -6.31 5.24 14.57
C ALA A 56 -5.69 4.06 15.34
N GLY A 57 -4.37 3.90 15.22
CA GLY A 57 -3.64 2.83 15.89
C GLY A 57 -3.51 1.55 15.08
N SER A 58 -4.23 1.42 13.97
CA SER A 58 -4.13 0.21 13.16
C SER A 58 -2.99 0.25 12.14
N GLY A 59 -2.45 1.44 11.87
CA GLY A 59 -1.37 1.60 10.91
C GLY A 59 -1.86 1.60 9.47
N GLU A 60 -1.11 2.25 8.59
CA GLU A 60 -1.40 2.25 7.17
C GLU A 60 -0.12 2.33 6.37
N LEU A 61 -0.14 1.75 5.19
CA LEU A 61 0.95 1.83 4.22
C LEU A 61 0.45 2.62 3.02
N ARG A 62 1.15 3.69 2.68
CA ARG A 62 0.85 4.50 1.51
C ARG A 62 1.82 4.16 0.41
N ILE A 63 1.31 3.92 -0.78
CA ILE A 63 2.11 3.54 -1.94
C ILE A 63 1.85 4.54 -3.05
N ARG A 64 2.89 5.20 -3.51
CA ARG A 64 2.80 6.18 -4.56
C ARG A 64 3.85 5.89 -5.63
N PHE A 65 3.48 6.06 -6.89
CA PHE A 65 4.40 5.92 -8.01
C PHE A 65 4.61 7.27 -8.67
N ASP A 66 5.87 7.67 -8.82
CA ASP A 66 6.25 8.88 -9.54
C ASP A 66 6.66 8.50 -10.97
N GLY A 67 5.83 8.85 -11.93
CA GLY A 67 6.07 8.51 -13.34
C GLY A 67 7.25 9.23 -13.96
N GLU A 68 7.58 10.42 -13.46
CA GLU A 68 8.73 11.17 -13.99
C GLU A 68 10.05 10.55 -13.53
N LEU A 69 10.12 10.16 -12.27
CA LEU A 69 11.33 9.57 -11.70
C LEU A 69 11.37 8.05 -11.87
N GLN A 70 10.27 7.44 -12.32
CA GLN A 70 10.12 5.97 -12.38
C GLN A 70 10.47 5.33 -11.04
N GLN A 71 9.83 5.83 -9.99
CA GLN A 71 10.20 5.50 -8.63
C GLN A 71 8.95 5.30 -7.77
N PHE A 72 8.97 4.26 -6.92
CA PHE A 72 7.93 4.05 -5.92
C PHE A 72 8.34 4.66 -4.59
N THR A 73 7.37 5.19 -3.87
CA THR A 73 7.55 5.65 -2.49
C THR A 73 6.57 4.89 -1.61
N PHE A 74 7.10 4.22 -0.60
CA PHE A 74 6.31 3.51 0.40
C PHE A 74 6.43 4.27 1.71
N THR A 75 5.29 4.64 2.31
CA THR A 75 5.27 5.39 3.56
C THR A 75 4.42 4.64 4.57
N HIS A 76 4.99 4.30 5.71
CA HIS A 76 4.26 3.64 6.79
C HIS A 76 3.97 4.63 7.91
N LEU A 77 2.69 4.76 8.25
CA LEU A 77 2.24 5.55 9.38
C LEU A 77 1.62 4.62 10.42
N GLN A 78 2.07 4.73 11.66
CA GLN A 78 1.48 3.95 12.74
C GLN A 78 0.10 4.45 13.13
N ARG A 79 -0.16 5.73 12.84
CA ARG A 79 -1.44 6.38 13.05
C ARG A 79 -1.57 7.52 12.05
N PRO A 80 -2.80 8.04 11.79
CA PRO A 80 -2.98 9.07 10.76
C PRO A 80 -2.15 10.33 10.97
N ASP A 81 -1.88 10.69 12.21
CA ASP A 81 -1.12 11.90 12.55
C ASP A 81 0.31 11.59 12.99
N ASP A 82 0.88 10.51 12.49
CA ASP A 82 2.23 10.09 12.86
C ASP A 82 3.24 11.20 12.54
N PRO A 83 3.95 11.74 13.55
CA PRO A 83 4.91 12.82 13.33
C PRO A 83 6.20 12.37 12.65
N GLN A 84 6.48 11.06 12.63
CA GLN A 84 7.69 10.53 12.05
C GLN A 84 7.38 9.28 11.23
N PRO A 85 6.69 9.44 10.09
CA PRO A 85 6.39 8.29 9.25
C PRO A 85 7.68 7.71 8.66
N TRP A 86 7.70 6.39 8.54
CA TRP A 86 8.81 5.70 7.90
C TRP A 86 8.59 5.72 6.39
N THR A 87 9.65 5.99 5.62
CA THR A 87 9.57 6.08 4.16
C THR A 87 10.69 5.28 3.52
N ARG A 88 10.35 4.60 2.43
CA ARG A 88 11.31 3.87 1.59
C ARG A 88 10.98 4.13 0.13
N GLU A 89 12.04 4.42 -0.65
CA GLU A 89 11.90 4.62 -2.09
C GLU A 89 12.67 3.55 -2.84
N CYS A 90 12.20 3.21 -4.04
CA CYS A 90 12.89 2.26 -4.89
C CYS A 90 12.55 2.49 -6.36
N ALA A 91 13.40 2.00 -7.25
CA ALA A 91 13.18 2.08 -8.68
C ALA A 91 11.95 1.27 -9.08
N ALA A 92 11.32 1.64 -10.20
CA ALA A 92 10.09 1.01 -10.66
C ALA A 92 10.22 -0.50 -10.85
N GLY A 93 11.39 -0.99 -11.26
CA GLY A 93 11.60 -2.41 -11.47
C GLY A 93 11.93 -3.20 -10.20
N GLU A 94 12.06 -2.53 -9.07
CA GLU A 94 12.48 -3.16 -7.81
C GLU A 94 11.37 -3.22 -6.76
N TRP A 95 10.16 -2.82 -7.11
CA TRP A 95 9.09 -2.68 -6.13
C TRP A 95 8.75 -3.99 -5.42
N ARG A 96 8.80 -5.12 -6.14
CA ARG A 96 8.30 -6.38 -5.58
C ARG A 96 9.12 -6.87 -4.39
N PRO A 97 10.45 -7.03 -4.49
CA PRO A 97 11.22 -7.45 -3.31
C PRO A 97 11.19 -6.42 -2.19
N VAL A 98 11.11 -5.13 -2.51
CA VAL A 98 11.02 -4.09 -1.50
C VAL A 98 9.69 -4.18 -0.77
N LEU A 99 8.58 -4.31 -1.50
CA LEU A 99 7.26 -4.41 -0.89
C LEU A 99 7.13 -5.69 -0.04
N GLU A 100 7.63 -6.81 -0.55
CA GLU A 100 7.60 -8.06 0.22
C GLU A 100 8.37 -7.91 1.54
N ARG A 101 9.52 -7.26 1.50
CA ARG A 101 10.31 -7.01 2.70
C ARG A 101 9.57 -6.10 3.67
N ILE A 102 8.91 -5.07 3.16
CA ILE A 102 8.13 -4.15 3.99
C ILE A 102 7.02 -4.93 4.72
N LEU A 103 6.25 -5.71 3.99
CA LEU A 103 5.11 -6.42 4.57
C LEU A 103 5.53 -7.50 5.58
N HIS A 104 6.60 -8.22 5.31
CA HIS A 104 7.00 -9.36 6.13
C HIS A 104 8.01 -9.01 7.21
N LYS A 105 8.92 -8.10 6.95
CA LYS A 105 10.01 -7.77 7.88
C LYS A 105 9.76 -6.47 8.63
N ARG A 106 9.45 -5.41 7.90
CA ARG A 106 9.29 -4.08 8.51
C ARG A 106 8.00 -3.97 9.31
N LEU A 107 6.87 -4.32 8.68
CA LEU A 107 5.56 -4.20 9.30
C LEU A 107 5.18 -5.46 10.08
N GLN A 108 5.72 -6.59 9.68
CA GLN A 108 5.39 -7.89 10.26
C GLN A 108 3.88 -8.16 10.20
N TRP A 109 3.23 -7.69 9.13
CA TRP A 109 1.81 -7.92 8.92
C TRP A 109 1.55 -9.35 8.44
N PHE A 110 2.57 -10.00 7.88
CA PHE A 110 2.49 -11.37 7.39
C PHE A 110 3.68 -12.16 7.89
N HIS A 111 3.44 -13.41 8.22
CA HIS A 111 4.50 -14.34 8.62
C HIS A 111 4.82 -15.26 7.47
N GLU A 112 6.11 -15.49 7.25
CA GLU A 112 6.55 -16.51 6.31
C GLU A 112 6.48 -17.86 7.01
N GLY A 113 5.85 -18.81 6.34
CA GLY A 113 5.84 -20.12 6.97
C GLY A 113 4.87 -21.04 6.40
#